data_60bf87fd51dc17787070e10897c16b54
#
_entry.id   60bf87fd51dc17787070e10897c16b54
#
_cell.length_a   1.000
_cell.length_b   1.000
_cell.length_c   1.000
_cell.angle_alpha   90.00
_cell.angle_beta   90.00
_cell.angle_gamma   90.00
#
_symmetry.space_group_name_H-M   'P 1'
#
loop_
_entity.id
_entity.type
_entity.pdbx_description
1 polymer ?
#
loop_
_entity_poly.entity_id
_entity_poly.type
_entity_poly.pdbx_seq_one_letter_code
_entity_poly.pdbx_strand_id
1 'polypeptide(L)'
;MTASALPVSPSLPGSAPSTAAAARSGSGSATGLWAAPVIAVAGGVAAVLVGSAPASWIAVAVGAVLALALAARSVSGLRRSVADLEELGRAGRSGDFTRVAEAAAGDGTGVTALVRDAFKRLTGPMSAITPEISLLTIAGEELGIIGQTITEGARGTSEQASRIERSAREVSTNVSTVAAATEELRTSISEIAKTTSTASHVAREAVGSVAAASQTITVLGESTARIGEIIKAITSIAGQTNLLALNATIEAARAGEAGKGFSVVAAEVKSLAQETSKATETITDMLSRIQADSHEAVTAMADVSRVIDEICESQLTISSAVEQQTTVTHELSQTAQGVSDEAEAIAGAIATVVDLATVNADAAARSAVAVGELTRMGTAMSRETSGLTLTTVEETGYFDISWDRAQNRLSDVCVGMWSKATCDDYVRVLSAAYRENRPGWTFLVDFSAHPAQAEQVQRTHEAMMAEAVKNGLTWCAFIASNPLVAIQMQRLSAKTGFPVTYVATREEALAVLAQH
;
A
#
# COMPACT_ATOMS: atom_id res chain seq x y z
N MET A 1 36.37 5.44 -5.43
CA MET A 1 37.19 6.54 -6.00
C MET A 1 36.30 7.69 -6.33
N THR A 2 36.69 8.84 -5.90
CA THR A 2 36.20 10.24 -5.94
C THR A 2 35.34 10.66 -4.76
N ALA A 3 36.07 11.16 -3.75
CA ALA A 3 35.58 12.04 -2.70
C ALA A 3 35.20 13.41 -3.31
N SER A 4 34.05 13.97 -2.91
CA SER A 4 33.74 15.37 -3.14
C SER A 4 33.38 16.02 -1.82
N ALA A 5 34.08 17.12 -1.55
CA ALA A 5 34.15 17.88 -0.34
C ALA A 5 32.84 18.64 -0.04
N LEU A 6 32.52 18.74 1.25
CA LEU A 6 31.51 19.66 1.81
C LEU A 6 32.08 21.09 1.81
N PRO A 7 31.27 22.12 1.52
CA PRO A 7 31.70 23.52 1.67
C PRO A 7 31.54 24.00 3.11
N VAL A 8 32.56 24.74 3.51
CA VAL A 8 32.77 25.48 4.77
C VAL A 8 31.69 26.57 4.93
N SER A 9 31.12 26.67 6.13
CA SER A 9 30.26 27.77 6.59
C SER A 9 31.01 29.10 6.68
N PRO A 10 30.39 30.24 6.32
CA PRO A 10 30.95 31.53 6.58
C PRO A 10 30.67 32.00 8.01
N SER A 11 31.72 32.49 8.64
CA SER A 11 31.79 33.15 9.94
C SER A 11 30.88 34.39 10.02
N LEU A 12 30.10 34.50 11.09
CA LEU A 12 29.41 35.72 11.50
C LEU A 12 30.39 36.77 12.02
N PRO A 13 30.23 38.05 11.70
CA PRO A 13 31.02 39.13 12.31
C PRO A 13 30.44 39.49 13.68
N GLY A 14 31.30 39.48 14.66
CA GLY A 14 31.02 39.96 16.00
C GLY A 14 30.76 41.48 16.02
N SER A 15 29.62 41.85 16.59
CA SER A 15 29.38 43.22 17.07
C SER A 15 29.38 43.21 18.58
N ALA A 16 30.47 43.70 19.17
CA ALA A 16 30.52 44.03 20.57
C ALA A 16 29.58 45.22 20.86
N PRO A 17 28.73 45.16 21.89
CA PRO A 17 28.04 46.35 22.34
C PRO A 17 28.99 47.20 23.19
N SER A 18 29.09 48.46 22.82
CA SER A 18 29.76 49.56 23.51
C SER A 18 29.31 49.69 24.97
N THR A 19 30.17 49.31 25.90
CA THR A 19 30.06 49.62 27.33
C THR A 19 30.46 51.07 27.59
N ALA A 20 29.59 52.03 27.29
CA ALA A 20 29.86 53.44 27.64
C ALA A 20 28.55 54.22 27.86
N ALA A 21 27.69 53.80 28.82
CA ALA A 21 26.58 54.61 29.31
C ALA A 21 26.00 54.16 30.67
N ALA A 22 26.77 53.68 31.60
CA ALA A 22 26.25 53.33 32.95
C ALA A 22 27.15 53.84 34.10
N ALA A 23 27.78 54.96 33.93
CA ALA A 23 28.60 55.54 34.98
C ALA A 23 28.19 57.00 35.34
N ARG A 24 26.90 57.22 35.56
CA ARG A 24 26.41 58.48 36.17
C ARG A 24 25.03 58.26 36.83
N SER A 25 24.99 57.66 38.02
CA SER A 25 23.93 57.89 39.04
C SER A 25 24.16 57.16 40.36
N GLY A 26 25.43 56.90 40.71
CA GLY A 26 25.77 56.19 41.95
C GLY A 26 26.42 57.05 43.03
N SER A 27 26.33 58.37 42.97
CA SER A 27 27.05 59.24 43.93
C SER A 27 26.15 59.88 45.02
N GLY A 28 24.88 59.43 45.17
CA GLY A 28 23.96 60.10 46.11
C GLY A 28 23.90 59.57 47.55
N SER A 29 24.42 58.39 47.87
CA SER A 29 24.22 57.78 49.21
C SER A 29 25.43 57.74 50.13
N ALA A 30 26.63 57.86 49.63
CA ALA A 30 27.84 57.89 50.46
C ALA A 30 28.11 59.27 51.08
N THR A 31 27.70 60.34 50.41
CA THR A 31 27.83 61.68 50.86
C THR A 31 26.98 62.04 52.09
N GLY A 32 25.80 61.34 52.25
CA GLY A 32 24.92 61.57 53.41
C GLY A 32 25.43 61.03 54.73
N LEU A 33 26.28 59.98 54.75
CA LEU A 33 26.80 59.38 55.97
C LEU A 33 27.89 60.20 56.59
N TRP A 34 28.68 60.99 55.81
CA TRP A 34 29.75 61.85 56.26
C TRP A 34 29.34 63.32 56.45
N ALA A 35 28.17 63.70 55.91
CA ALA A 35 27.68 65.07 56.08
C ALA A 35 27.28 65.37 57.51
N ALA A 36 26.69 64.44 58.26
CA ALA A 36 26.28 64.67 59.66
C ALA A 36 27.45 64.99 60.64
N PRO A 37 28.53 64.19 60.65
CA PRO A 37 29.66 64.56 61.51
C PRO A 37 30.40 65.84 61.05
N VAL A 38 30.45 66.07 59.72
CA VAL A 38 31.04 67.30 59.18
C VAL A 38 30.26 68.55 59.58
N ILE A 39 28.90 68.49 59.50
CA ILE A 39 28.04 69.59 59.94
C ILE A 39 28.16 69.80 61.45
N ALA A 40 28.24 68.74 62.26
CA ALA A 40 28.39 68.84 63.71
C ALA A 40 29.76 69.45 64.09
N VAL A 41 30.82 69.08 63.42
CA VAL A 41 32.16 69.63 63.62
C VAL A 41 32.22 71.09 63.13
N ALA A 42 31.67 71.42 61.99
CA ALA A 42 31.57 72.78 61.47
C ALA A 42 30.73 73.71 62.38
N GLY A 43 29.61 73.21 62.92
CA GLY A 43 28.81 73.93 63.90
C GLY A 43 29.53 74.16 65.24
N GLY A 44 30.32 73.17 65.70
CA GLY A 44 31.19 73.29 66.92
C GLY A 44 32.32 74.30 66.74
N VAL A 45 32.97 74.27 65.59
CA VAL A 45 34.06 75.24 65.25
C VAL A 45 33.45 76.64 65.09
N ALA A 46 32.31 76.81 64.47
CA ALA A 46 31.63 78.11 64.33
C ALA A 46 31.22 78.68 65.71
N ALA A 47 30.80 77.85 66.66
CA ALA A 47 30.44 78.26 68.02
C ALA A 47 31.67 78.73 68.87
N VAL A 48 32.81 78.13 68.65
CA VAL A 48 34.06 78.48 69.29
C VAL A 48 34.66 79.81 68.74
N LEU A 49 34.37 80.11 67.46
CA LEU A 49 34.86 81.34 66.80
C LEU A 49 34.01 82.58 67.03
N VAL A 50 32.74 82.48 67.48
CA VAL A 50 31.84 83.63 67.60
C VAL A 50 31.69 84.17 69.02
N GLY A 51 32.42 83.67 70.03
CA GLY A 51 32.39 84.20 71.42
C GLY A 51 31.09 83.91 72.16
N SER A 52 31.06 84.14 73.47
CA SER A 52 30.05 83.74 74.46
C SER A 52 28.64 84.37 74.37
N ALA A 53 28.13 84.67 73.19
CA ALA A 53 26.75 85.18 73.04
C ALA A 53 25.74 84.02 73.02
N PRO A 54 24.53 84.17 73.65
CA PRO A 54 23.53 83.06 73.72
C PRO A 54 23.06 82.53 72.35
N ALA A 55 23.22 83.32 71.28
CA ALA A 55 22.87 82.96 69.93
C ALA A 55 23.76 81.84 69.34
N SER A 56 25.03 81.72 69.79
CA SER A 56 25.97 80.68 69.30
C SER A 56 25.60 79.29 69.80
N TRP A 57 25.06 79.15 70.98
CA TRP A 57 24.59 77.87 71.53
C TRP A 57 23.37 77.38 70.87
N ILE A 58 22.48 78.27 70.40
CA ILE A 58 21.31 77.91 69.61
C ILE A 58 21.70 77.35 68.24
N ALA A 59 22.72 77.95 67.59
CA ALA A 59 23.20 77.44 66.31
C ALA A 59 23.87 76.05 66.45
N VAL A 60 24.57 75.79 67.53
CA VAL A 60 25.19 74.47 67.84
C VAL A 60 24.08 73.45 68.13
N ALA A 61 23.04 73.83 68.93
CA ALA A 61 21.92 72.93 69.23
C ALA A 61 21.11 72.64 68.01
N VAL A 62 20.82 73.58 67.13
CA VAL A 62 20.08 73.35 65.85
C VAL A 62 20.94 72.52 64.91
N GLY A 63 22.26 72.74 64.82
CA GLY A 63 23.14 71.89 64.02
C GLY A 63 23.22 70.47 64.53
N ALA A 64 23.27 70.25 65.82
CA ALA A 64 23.29 68.93 66.45
C ALA A 64 21.91 68.20 66.24
N VAL A 65 20.80 68.92 66.38
CA VAL A 65 19.47 68.33 66.08
C VAL A 65 19.34 67.97 64.60
N LEU A 66 19.80 68.84 63.69
CA LEU A 66 19.79 68.54 62.25
C LEU A 66 20.67 67.36 61.91
N ALA A 67 21.89 67.29 62.52
CA ALA A 67 22.80 66.18 62.34
C ALA A 67 22.20 64.85 62.87
N LEU A 68 21.55 64.88 64.04
CA LEU A 68 20.88 63.74 64.63
C LEU A 68 19.63 63.31 63.77
N ALA A 69 18.93 64.30 63.27
CA ALA A 69 17.76 64.01 62.38
C ALA A 69 18.20 63.38 61.03
N LEU A 70 19.32 63.90 60.46
CA LEU A 70 19.88 63.32 59.25
C LEU A 70 20.51 61.94 59.50
N ALA A 71 21.15 61.71 60.62
CA ALA A 71 21.70 60.41 61.02
C ALA A 71 20.53 59.40 61.27
N ALA A 72 19.49 59.83 62.00
CA ALA A 72 18.28 59.00 62.22
C ALA A 72 17.55 58.65 60.92
N ARG A 73 17.51 59.62 60.00
CA ARG A 73 16.91 59.38 58.65
C ARG A 73 17.80 58.41 57.84
N SER A 74 19.12 58.54 57.89
CA SER A 74 20.05 57.63 57.20
C SER A 74 20.01 56.22 57.78
N VAL A 75 19.97 56.09 59.12
CA VAL A 75 19.92 54.80 59.82
C VAL A 75 18.53 54.13 59.57
N SER A 76 17.45 54.92 59.57
CA SER A 76 16.09 54.35 59.26
C SER A 76 16.00 53.92 57.81
N GLY A 77 16.61 54.63 56.85
CA GLY A 77 16.72 54.22 55.46
C GLY A 77 17.50 52.92 55.30
N LEU A 78 18.64 52.82 55.99
CA LEU A 78 19.45 51.60 55.96
C LEU A 78 18.77 50.40 56.57
N ARG A 79 18.04 50.59 57.73
CA ARG A 79 17.23 49.53 58.37
C ARG A 79 16.13 49.03 57.44
N ARG A 80 15.43 49.90 56.69
CA ARG A 80 14.40 49.51 55.71
C ARG A 80 15.04 48.72 54.58
N SER A 81 16.13 49.21 54.00
CA SER A 81 16.82 48.48 52.92
C SER A 81 17.33 47.11 53.35
N VAL A 82 17.80 46.93 54.59
CA VAL A 82 18.20 45.63 55.13
C VAL A 82 16.96 44.73 55.34
N ALA A 83 15.84 45.25 55.86
CA ALA A 83 14.60 44.47 56.00
C ALA A 83 14.04 44.04 54.65
N ASP A 84 14.04 44.92 53.64
CA ASP A 84 13.63 44.59 52.27
C ASP A 84 14.54 43.52 51.64
N LEU A 85 15.85 43.58 51.86
CA LEU A 85 16.78 42.54 51.38
C LEU A 85 16.57 41.19 52.09
N GLU A 86 16.23 41.21 53.37
CA GLU A 86 15.93 40.00 54.15
C GLU A 86 14.63 39.35 53.70
N GLU A 87 13.62 40.14 53.34
CA GLU A 87 12.36 39.69 52.77
C GLU A 87 12.57 39.12 51.36
N LEU A 88 13.29 39.82 50.49
CA LEU A 88 13.68 39.33 49.17
C LEU A 88 14.48 38.04 49.28
N GLY A 89 15.42 37.96 50.21
CA GLY A 89 16.21 36.75 50.46
C GLY A 89 15.40 35.59 51.01
N ARG A 90 14.36 35.84 51.81
CA ARG A 90 13.42 34.82 52.27
C ARG A 90 12.53 34.32 51.14
N ALA A 91 11.92 35.22 50.37
CA ALA A 91 11.11 34.89 49.21
C ALA A 91 11.91 34.11 48.15
N GLY A 92 13.16 34.51 47.87
CA GLY A 92 14.06 33.78 46.98
C GLY A 92 14.38 32.36 47.47
N ARG A 93 14.61 32.17 48.79
CA ARG A 93 14.87 30.85 49.38
C ARG A 93 13.64 29.95 49.41
N SER A 94 12.43 30.52 49.50
CA SER A 94 11.17 29.74 49.43
C SER A 94 10.74 29.44 47.99
N GLY A 95 11.43 29.99 47.00
CA GLY A 95 11.04 29.84 45.59
C GLY A 95 9.83 30.70 45.21
N ASP A 96 9.35 31.58 46.08
CA ASP A 96 8.15 32.42 45.86
C ASP A 96 8.54 33.73 45.15
N PHE A 97 8.63 33.67 43.84
CA PHE A 97 9.00 34.84 43.01
C PHE A 97 7.85 35.84 42.85
N THR A 98 6.60 35.47 43.23
CA THR A 98 5.44 36.43 43.24
C THR A 98 5.66 37.45 44.33
N ARG A 99 6.07 37.04 45.54
CA ARG A 99 6.43 37.92 46.65
C ARG A 99 7.66 38.76 46.36
N VAL A 100 8.61 38.21 45.59
CA VAL A 100 9.72 39.02 45.10
C VAL A 100 9.28 40.15 44.19
N ALA A 101 8.26 39.87 43.33
CA ALA A 101 7.70 40.86 42.42
C ALA A 101 6.90 41.91 43.20
N GLU A 102 6.10 41.52 44.23
CA GLU A 102 5.34 42.44 45.11
C GLU A 102 6.26 43.31 46.00
N ALA A 103 7.23 42.73 46.67
CA ALA A 103 8.25 43.46 47.39
C ALA A 103 9.09 44.39 46.46
N ALA A 104 9.04 44.09 45.19
CA ALA A 104 9.65 44.86 44.12
C ALA A 104 8.85 46.14 43.74
N ALA A 105 7.60 46.30 44.13
CA ALA A 105 6.78 47.48 43.81
C ALA A 105 7.15 48.72 44.67
N GLY A 106 7.97 48.53 45.72
CA GLY A 106 8.44 49.64 46.57
C GLY A 106 9.55 50.50 45.96
N ASP A 107 9.68 51.74 46.45
CA ASP A 107 10.64 52.77 45.96
C ASP A 107 12.08 52.51 46.43
N GLY A 108 12.53 51.28 46.40
CA GLY A 108 13.90 50.87 46.83
C GLY A 108 14.99 51.43 45.96
N THR A 109 15.97 52.09 46.59
CA THR A 109 17.17 52.62 45.94
C THR A 109 18.42 51.80 46.27
N GLY A 110 19.40 51.77 45.39
CA GLY A 110 20.68 51.08 45.64
C GLY A 110 20.67 49.57 45.43
N VAL A 111 21.16 48.79 46.41
CA VAL A 111 21.38 47.34 46.31
C VAL A 111 20.05 46.56 46.15
N THR A 112 18.99 47.04 46.85
CA THR A 112 17.64 46.43 46.72
C THR A 112 17.06 46.54 45.31
N ALA A 113 17.29 47.66 44.63
CA ALA A 113 16.89 47.83 43.22
C ALA A 113 17.65 46.89 42.28
N LEU A 114 18.95 46.70 42.48
CA LEU A 114 19.79 45.78 41.70
C LEU A 114 19.36 44.31 41.88
N VAL A 115 19.14 43.90 43.13
CA VAL A 115 18.68 42.52 43.41
C VAL A 115 17.30 42.28 42.80
N ARG A 116 16.40 43.24 42.92
CA ARG A 116 15.07 43.23 42.31
C ARG A 116 15.12 43.08 40.78
N ASP A 117 15.95 43.90 40.11
CA ASP A 117 16.11 43.83 38.65
C ASP A 117 16.67 42.45 38.21
N ALA A 118 17.62 41.91 38.98
CA ALA A 118 18.12 40.56 38.76
C ALA A 118 17.04 39.48 38.87
N PHE A 119 16.18 39.54 39.89
CA PHE A 119 15.08 38.62 40.04
C PHE A 119 14.01 38.78 38.92
N LYS A 120 13.66 40.02 38.53
CA LYS A 120 12.74 40.27 37.40
C LYS A 120 13.28 39.71 36.09
N ARG A 121 14.60 39.79 35.86
CA ARG A 121 15.25 39.22 34.67
C ARG A 121 15.26 37.68 34.69
N LEU A 122 15.17 37.05 35.84
CA LEU A 122 15.10 35.62 36.01
C LEU A 122 13.66 35.07 35.93
N THR A 123 12.67 35.82 36.42
CA THR A 123 11.27 35.35 36.44
C THR A 123 10.69 35.16 35.05
N GLY A 124 11.00 36.04 34.08
CA GLY A 124 10.52 35.94 32.70
C GLY A 124 10.96 34.62 32.01
N PRO A 125 12.25 34.34 31.87
CA PRO A 125 12.71 33.08 31.31
C PRO A 125 12.22 31.84 32.07
N MET A 126 12.16 31.91 33.41
CA MET A 126 11.69 30.75 34.20
C MET A 126 10.19 30.48 34.04
N SER A 127 9.36 31.50 33.91
CA SER A 127 7.93 31.31 33.61
C SER A 127 7.71 30.75 32.22
N ALA A 128 8.57 31.03 31.26
CA ALA A 128 8.51 30.45 29.90
C ALA A 128 8.93 28.98 29.85
N ILE A 129 9.80 28.53 30.79
CA ILE A 129 10.28 27.13 30.81
C ILE A 129 9.17 26.12 31.17
N THR A 130 8.26 26.45 32.05
CA THR A 130 7.21 25.53 32.54
C THR A 130 6.31 25.00 31.43
N PRO A 131 5.73 25.84 30.54
CA PRO A 131 4.96 25.33 29.41
C PRO A 131 5.81 24.52 28.43
N GLU A 132 7.08 24.87 28.21
CA GLU A 132 7.98 24.14 27.32
C GLU A 132 8.29 22.72 27.85
N ILE A 133 8.44 22.56 29.18
CA ILE A 133 8.59 21.23 29.81
C ILE A 133 7.34 20.39 29.60
N SER A 134 6.15 20.96 29.74
CA SER A 134 4.89 20.26 29.49
C SER A 134 4.78 19.83 28.04
N LEU A 135 5.14 20.71 27.09
CA LEU A 135 5.15 20.41 25.68
C LEU A 135 6.16 19.29 25.33
N LEU A 136 7.34 19.31 25.95
CA LEU A 136 8.35 18.26 25.76
C LEU A 136 7.84 16.89 26.25
N THR A 137 7.15 16.86 27.39
CA THR A 137 6.54 15.63 27.93
C THR A 137 5.45 15.09 27.00
N ILE A 138 4.55 15.96 26.53
CA ILE A 138 3.50 15.60 25.58
C ILE A 138 4.09 15.09 24.25
N ALA A 139 5.11 15.76 23.73
CA ALA A 139 5.80 15.33 22.53
C ALA A 139 6.46 13.94 22.71
N GLY A 140 7.03 13.69 23.89
CA GLY A 140 7.57 12.37 24.25
C GLY A 140 6.50 11.30 24.25
N GLU A 141 5.35 11.52 24.89
CA GLU A 141 4.24 10.57 24.91
C GLU A 141 3.75 10.24 23.49
N GLU A 142 3.59 11.24 22.65
CA GLU A 142 3.13 11.06 21.26
C GLU A 142 4.14 10.28 20.41
N LEU A 143 5.43 10.60 20.54
CA LEU A 143 6.50 9.83 19.88
C LEU A 143 6.53 8.37 20.36
N GLY A 144 6.23 8.12 21.64
CA GLY A 144 6.09 6.77 22.19
C GLY A 144 4.98 5.98 21.50
N ILE A 145 3.81 6.59 21.32
CA ILE A 145 2.66 5.99 20.60
C ILE A 145 3.02 5.70 19.14
N ILE A 146 3.69 6.65 18.46
CA ILE A 146 4.15 6.47 17.08
C ILE A 146 5.13 5.30 16.99
N GLY A 147 6.11 5.22 17.89
CA GLY A 147 7.08 4.13 17.96
C GLY A 147 6.40 2.75 18.12
N GLN A 148 5.39 2.67 18.97
CA GLN A 148 4.61 1.44 19.14
C GLN A 148 3.85 1.08 17.85
N THR A 149 3.21 2.04 17.21
CA THR A 149 2.48 1.84 15.94
C THR A 149 3.42 1.35 14.82
N ILE A 150 4.64 1.91 14.74
CA ILE A 150 5.66 1.46 13.77
C ILE A 150 6.08 0.01 14.06
N THR A 151 6.28 -0.33 15.33
CA THR A 151 6.67 -1.70 15.74
C THR A 151 5.58 -2.72 15.40
N GLU A 152 4.32 -2.41 15.67
CA GLU A 152 3.17 -3.25 15.31
C GLU A 152 3.01 -3.40 13.80
N GLY A 153 3.17 -2.30 13.06
CA GLY A 153 3.16 -2.28 11.60
C GLY A 153 4.29 -3.12 10.99
N ALA A 154 5.50 -3.01 11.53
CA ALA A 154 6.65 -3.81 11.11
C ALA A 154 6.43 -5.30 11.35
N ARG A 155 5.86 -5.68 12.50
CA ARG A 155 5.49 -7.08 12.80
C ARG A 155 4.44 -7.60 11.83
N GLY A 156 3.38 -6.83 11.58
CA GLY A 156 2.33 -7.19 10.61
C GLY A 156 2.88 -7.35 9.19
N THR A 157 3.81 -6.48 8.79
CA THR A 157 4.50 -6.55 7.50
C THR A 157 5.34 -7.84 7.41
N SER A 158 6.09 -8.22 8.44
CA SER A 158 6.88 -9.46 8.47
C SER A 158 6.00 -10.71 8.39
N GLU A 159 4.86 -10.72 9.09
CA GLU A 159 3.90 -11.82 9.03
C GLU A 159 3.28 -11.97 7.63
N GLN A 160 2.93 -10.86 7.00
CA GLN A 160 2.39 -10.84 5.64
C GLN A 160 3.45 -11.28 4.62
N ALA A 161 4.68 -10.78 4.75
CA ALA A 161 5.82 -11.18 3.94
C ALA A 161 6.05 -12.71 4.00
N SER A 162 6.03 -13.30 5.19
CA SER A 162 6.15 -14.76 5.37
C SER A 162 5.02 -15.56 4.72
N ARG A 163 3.82 -14.99 4.61
CA ARG A 163 2.71 -15.61 3.87
C ARG A 163 2.96 -15.56 2.37
N ILE A 164 3.39 -14.42 1.85
CA ILE A 164 3.68 -14.24 0.41
C ILE A 164 4.83 -15.17 -0.01
N GLU A 165 5.87 -15.28 0.80
CA GLU A 165 7.00 -16.20 0.53
C GLU A 165 6.55 -17.67 0.43
N ARG A 166 5.67 -18.11 1.32
CA ARG A 166 5.08 -19.46 1.25
C ARG A 166 4.26 -19.65 -0.02
N SER A 167 3.43 -18.67 -0.38
CA SER A 167 2.64 -18.72 -1.61
C SER A 167 3.53 -18.74 -2.87
N ALA A 168 4.61 -17.97 -2.90
CA ALA A 168 5.56 -17.99 -4.01
C ALA A 168 6.25 -19.36 -4.16
N ARG A 169 6.64 -20.00 -3.06
CA ARG A 169 7.18 -21.38 -3.07
C ARG A 169 6.15 -22.40 -3.55
N GLU A 170 4.89 -22.26 -3.14
CA GLU A 170 3.80 -23.13 -3.59
C GLU A 170 3.56 -22.97 -5.09
N VAL A 171 3.55 -21.74 -5.60
CA VAL A 171 3.48 -21.46 -7.05
C VAL A 171 4.64 -22.12 -7.78
N SER A 172 5.88 -21.98 -7.31
CA SER A 172 7.06 -22.62 -7.91
C SER A 172 6.94 -24.16 -7.95
N THR A 173 6.41 -24.77 -6.89
CA THR A 173 6.17 -26.23 -6.84
C THR A 173 5.10 -26.65 -7.85
N ASN A 174 4.01 -25.91 -7.95
CA ASN A 174 2.94 -26.18 -8.91
C ASN A 174 3.43 -26.04 -10.35
N VAL A 175 4.23 -25.01 -10.63
CA VAL A 175 4.85 -24.80 -11.94
C VAL A 175 5.80 -25.94 -12.32
N SER A 176 6.58 -26.46 -11.37
CA SER A 176 7.43 -27.65 -11.59
C SER A 176 6.60 -28.87 -11.99
N THR A 177 5.42 -29.05 -11.38
CA THR A 177 4.47 -30.11 -11.74
C THR A 177 3.90 -29.91 -13.14
N VAL A 178 3.57 -28.66 -13.51
CA VAL A 178 3.10 -28.32 -14.86
C VAL A 178 4.21 -28.58 -15.89
N ALA A 179 5.44 -28.22 -15.58
CA ALA A 179 6.60 -28.48 -16.48
C ALA A 179 6.79 -29.98 -16.72
N ALA A 180 6.69 -30.81 -15.67
CA ALA A 180 6.76 -32.26 -15.81
C ALA A 180 5.63 -32.83 -16.68
N ALA A 181 4.39 -32.39 -16.46
CA ALA A 181 3.24 -32.79 -17.26
C ALA A 181 3.35 -32.35 -18.73
N THR A 182 3.96 -31.16 -18.96
CA THR A 182 4.22 -30.64 -20.31
C THR A 182 5.23 -31.49 -21.06
N GLU A 183 6.25 -32.03 -20.37
CA GLU A 183 7.24 -32.93 -20.98
C GLU A 183 6.61 -34.30 -21.30
N GLU A 184 5.72 -34.83 -20.47
CA GLU A 184 4.93 -36.01 -20.77
C GLU A 184 4.01 -35.79 -21.99
N LEU A 185 3.34 -34.63 -22.07
CA LEU A 185 2.53 -34.26 -23.22
C LEU A 185 3.37 -34.21 -24.50
N ARG A 186 4.58 -33.63 -24.47
CA ARG A 186 5.52 -33.56 -25.60
C ARG A 186 5.88 -34.95 -26.11
N THR A 187 6.11 -35.87 -25.18
CA THR A 187 6.41 -37.28 -25.52
C THR A 187 5.20 -37.95 -26.17
N SER A 188 4.02 -37.79 -25.60
CA SER A 188 2.76 -38.35 -26.14
C SER A 188 2.43 -37.78 -27.53
N ILE A 189 2.59 -36.48 -27.75
CA ILE A 189 2.38 -35.82 -29.06
C ILE A 189 3.34 -36.39 -30.10
N SER A 190 4.60 -36.61 -29.74
CA SER A 190 5.60 -37.23 -30.63
C SER A 190 5.20 -38.66 -31.01
N GLU A 191 4.63 -39.44 -30.09
CA GLU A 191 4.15 -40.79 -30.34
C GLU A 191 2.91 -40.81 -31.24
N ILE A 192 1.97 -39.86 -31.00
CA ILE A 192 0.80 -39.67 -31.88
C ILE A 192 1.25 -39.29 -33.29
N ALA A 193 2.20 -38.38 -33.45
CA ALA A 193 2.74 -37.99 -34.75
C ALA A 193 3.31 -39.19 -35.50
N LYS A 194 4.09 -40.02 -34.82
CA LYS A 194 4.66 -41.25 -35.40
C LYS A 194 3.58 -42.24 -35.81
N THR A 195 2.61 -42.47 -34.96
CA THR A 195 1.48 -43.40 -35.23
C THR A 195 0.64 -42.92 -36.40
N THR A 196 0.35 -41.60 -36.46
CA THR A 196 -0.38 -40.99 -37.57
C THR A 196 0.35 -41.12 -38.89
N SER A 197 1.67 -40.89 -38.90
CA SER A 197 2.50 -41.10 -40.09
C SER A 197 2.50 -42.55 -40.57
N THR A 198 2.59 -43.49 -39.63
CA THR A 198 2.54 -44.94 -39.94
C THR A 198 1.17 -45.30 -40.49
N ALA A 199 0.09 -44.85 -39.87
CA ALA A 199 -1.27 -45.12 -40.35
C ALA A 199 -1.54 -44.53 -41.74
N SER A 200 -1.02 -43.34 -42.02
CA SER A 200 -1.08 -42.72 -43.36
C SER A 200 -0.33 -43.54 -44.41
N HIS A 201 0.82 -44.13 -44.05
CA HIS A 201 1.57 -45.02 -44.93
C HIS A 201 0.78 -46.31 -45.24
N VAL A 202 0.22 -46.96 -44.21
CA VAL A 202 -0.59 -48.18 -44.35
C VAL A 202 -1.82 -47.92 -45.20
N ALA A 203 -2.51 -46.79 -45.00
CA ALA A 203 -3.65 -46.41 -45.79
C ALA A 203 -3.33 -46.27 -47.29
N ARG A 204 -2.19 -45.61 -47.61
CA ARG A 204 -1.71 -45.51 -49.01
C ARG A 204 -1.34 -46.84 -49.65
N GLU A 205 -0.73 -47.76 -48.91
CA GLU A 205 -0.47 -49.12 -49.38
C GLU A 205 -1.75 -49.89 -49.62
N ALA A 206 -2.77 -49.72 -48.76
CA ALA A 206 -4.08 -50.33 -48.94
C ALA A 206 -4.77 -49.82 -50.20
N VAL A 207 -4.71 -48.51 -50.52
CA VAL A 207 -5.22 -47.95 -51.80
C VAL A 207 -4.60 -48.69 -52.98
N GLY A 208 -3.25 -48.85 -52.98
CA GLY A 208 -2.54 -49.57 -54.02
C GLY A 208 -3.01 -51.03 -54.16
N SER A 209 -3.20 -51.72 -53.05
CA SER A 209 -3.67 -53.09 -52.99
C SER A 209 -5.10 -53.24 -53.51
N VAL A 210 -5.99 -52.35 -53.13
CA VAL A 210 -7.38 -52.34 -53.61
C VAL A 210 -7.44 -52.06 -55.12
N ALA A 211 -6.64 -51.10 -55.60
CA ALA A 211 -6.55 -50.80 -57.04
C ALA A 211 -6.07 -52.01 -57.85
N ALA A 212 -5.06 -52.71 -57.38
CA ALA A 212 -4.53 -53.95 -58.02
C ALA A 212 -5.58 -55.07 -58.01
N ALA A 213 -6.29 -55.28 -56.90
CA ALA A 213 -7.37 -56.25 -56.79
C ALA A 213 -8.52 -55.93 -57.76
N SER A 214 -8.95 -54.65 -57.80
CA SER A 214 -10.01 -54.18 -58.72
C SER A 214 -9.64 -54.41 -60.19
N GLN A 215 -8.38 -54.12 -60.57
CA GLN A 215 -7.86 -54.36 -61.89
C GLN A 215 -7.89 -55.87 -62.24
N THR A 216 -7.49 -56.74 -61.28
CA THR A 216 -7.51 -58.18 -61.47
C THR A 216 -8.94 -58.71 -61.71
N ILE A 217 -9.91 -58.25 -60.94
CA ILE A 217 -11.31 -58.61 -61.06
C ILE A 217 -11.89 -58.08 -62.40
N THR A 218 -11.50 -56.90 -62.85
CA THR A 218 -11.92 -56.37 -64.17
C THR A 218 -11.41 -57.25 -65.31
N VAL A 219 -10.13 -57.65 -65.28
CA VAL A 219 -9.53 -58.57 -66.25
C VAL A 219 -10.23 -59.94 -66.24
N LEU A 220 -10.65 -60.47 -65.06
CA LEU A 220 -11.44 -61.69 -64.93
C LEU A 220 -12.80 -61.51 -65.62
N GLY A 221 -13.46 -60.41 -65.41
CA GLY A 221 -14.76 -60.08 -66.09
C GLY A 221 -14.62 -60.06 -67.62
N GLU A 222 -13.58 -59.38 -68.12
CA GLU A 222 -13.30 -59.38 -69.56
C GLU A 222 -12.99 -60.78 -70.12
N SER A 223 -12.22 -61.56 -69.39
CA SER A 223 -11.87 -62.93 -69.78
C SER A 223 -13.13 -63.85 -69.82
N THR A 224 -13.96 -63.68 -68.81
CA THR A 224 -15.25 -64.41 -68.71
C THR A 224 -16.19 -64.01 -69.86
N ALA A 225 -16.22 -62.75 -70.25
CA ALA A 225 -17.02 -62.29 -71.41
C ALA A 225 -16.53 -62.91 -72.72
N ARG A 226 -15.20 -62.96 -72.92
CA ARG A 226 -14.57 -63.66 -74.09
C ARG A 226 -14.91 -65.14 -74.13
N ILE A 227 -14.85 -65.83 -72.99
CA ILE A 227 -15.25 -67.21 -72.90
C ILE A 227 -16.72 -67.34 -73.29
N GLY A 228 -17.59 -66.45 -72.86
CA GLY A 228 -19.01 -66.36 -73.18
C GLY A 228 -19.23 -66.30 -74.71
N GLU A 229 -18.42 -65.48 -75.42
CA GLU A 229 -18.50 -65.44 -76.89
C GLU A 229 -18.09 -66.78 -77.55
N ILE A 230 -17.08 -67.43 -77.00
CA ILE A 230 -16.65 -68.72 -77.46
C ILE A 230 -17.76 -69.80 -77.24
N ILE A 231 -18.39 -69.82 -76.06
CA ILE A 231 -19.45 -70.71 -75.72
C ILE A 231 -20.71 -70.48 -76.63
N LYS A 232 -21.03 -69.24 -76.94
CA LYS A 232 -22.08 -68.91 -77.92
C LYS A 232 -21.77 -69.50 -79.27
N ALA A 233 -20.54 -69.44 -79.76
CA ALA A 233 -20.10 -70.04 -80.99
C ALA A 233 -20.18 -71.59 -80.95
N ILE A 234 -19.74 -72.22 -79.83
CA ILE A 234 -19.88 -73.69 -79.64
C ILE A 234 -21.38 -74.09 -79.61
N THR A 235 -22.26 -73.38 -78.93
CA THR A 235 -23.72 -73.61 -78.90
C THR A 235 -24.29 -73.53 -80.29
N SER A 236 -23.88 -72.55 -81.10
CA SER A 236 -24.28 -72.44 -82.51
C SER A 236 -23.80 -73.63 -83.36
N ILE A 237 -22.59 -74.05 -83.18
CA ILE A 237 -22.00 -75.25 -83.89
C ILE A 237 -22.75 -76.51 -83.47
N ALA A 238 -23.04 -76.67 -82.13
CA ALA A 238 -23.83 -77.80 -81.65
C ALA A 238 -25.18 -77.81 -82.23
N GLY A 239 -25.87 -76.67 -82.34
CA GLY A 239 -27.18 -76.48 -82.98
C GLY A 239 -27.15 -76.83 -84.44
N GLN A 240 -26.14 -76.37 -85.18
CA GLN A 240 -25.94 -76.76 -86.60
C GLN A 240 -25.63 -78.23 -86.74
N THR A 241 -24.79 -78.79 -85.84
CA THR A 241 -24.49 -80.25 -85.86
C THR A 241 -25.69 -81.11 -85.58
N ASN A 242 -26.55 -80.65 -84.61
CA ASN A 242 -27.84 -81.31 -84.32
C ASN A 242 -28.77 -81.32 -85.55
N LEU A 243 -28.86 -80.17 -86.28
CA LEU A 243 -29.60 -80.08 -87.52
C LEU A 243 -29.03 -80.96 -88.65
N LEU A 244 -27.70 -80.94 -88.78
CA LEU A 244 -27.04 -81.82 -89.77
C LEU A 244 -27.27 -83.34 -89.47
N ALA A 245 -27.13 -83.69 -88.19
CA ALA A 245 -27.40 -85.07 -87.72
C ALA A 245 -28.89 -85.46 -87.87
N LEU A 246 -29.80 -84.50 -87.63
CA LEU A 246 -31.23 -84.75 -87.92
C LEU A 246 -31.46 -84.96 -89.38
N ASN A 247 -30.91 -84.13 -90.27
CA ASN A 247 -31.00 -84.31 -91.72
C ASN A 247 -30.38 -85.66 -92.15
N ALA A 248 -29.21 -86.04 -91.61
CA ALA A 248 -28.63 -87.34 -91.89
C ALA A 248 -29.46 -88.54 -91.40
N THR A 249 -30.13 -88.39 -90.22
CA THR A 249 -31.04 -89.40 -89.68
C THR A 249 -32.28 -89.56 -90.59
N ILE A 250 -32.79 -88.46 -91.12
CA ILE A 250 -33.93 -88.50 -92.07
C ILE A 250 -33.49 -89.20 -93.38
N GLU A 251 -32.35 -88.84 -93.91
CA GLU A 251 -31.84 -89.42 -95.15
C GLU A 251 -31.46 -90.90 -94.98
N ALA A 252 -30.87 -91.29 -93.83
CA ALA A 252 -30.57 -92.67 -93.47
C ALA A 252 -31.86 -93.53 -93.37
N ALA A 253 -32.93 -92.94 -92.80
CA ALA A 253 -34.26 -93.59 -92.76
C ALA A 253 -34.89 -93.77 -94.16
N ARG A 254 -34.60 -92.80 -95.05
CA ARG A 254 -35.07 -92.83 -96.46
C ARG A 254 -34.34 -93.90 -97.30
N ALA A 255 -33.09 -94.26 -96.97
CA ALA A 255 -32.31 -95.29 -97.66
C ALA A 255 -32.67 -96.73 -97.24
N GLY A 256 -33.57 -96.91 -96.27
CA GLY A 256 -34.05 -98.19 -95.84
C GLY A 256 -32.97 -99.10 -95.24
N GLU A 257 -32.92 -100.40 -95.62
CA GLU A 257 -31.93 -101.36 -95.09
C GLU A 257 -30.44 -100.93 -95.29
N ALA A 258 -30.11 -100.20 -96.39
CA ALA A 258 -28.76 -99.76 -96.69
C ALA A 258 -28.28 -98.56 -95.74
N GLY A 259 -29.25 -97.88 -95.16
CA GLY A 259 -29.01 -96.76 -94.30
C GLY A 259 -28.83 -97.10 -92.81
N LYS A 260 -29.04 -98.32 -92.34
CA LYS A 260 -29.03 -98.71 -90.92
C LYS A 260 -27.77 -98.33 -90.16
N GLY A 261 -26.54 -98.54 -90.76
CA GLY A 261 -25.32 -98.13 -90.13
C GLY A 261 -25.13 -96.62 -90.00
N PHE A 262 -25.61 -95.87 -91.05
CA PHE A 262 -25.61 -94.39 -91.03
C PHE A 262 -26.64 -93.81 -90.05
N SER A 263 -27.73 -94.41 -89.86
CA SER A 263 -28.78 -94.03 -88.93
C SER A 263 -28.26 -94.08 -87.48
N VAL A 264 -27.48 -95.10 -87.08
CA VAL A 264 -26.93 -95.23 -85.76
C VAL A 264 -25.88 -94.09 -85.49
N VAL A 265 -25.02 -93.83 -86.48
CA VAL A 265 -24.02 -92.75 -86.36
C VAL A 265 -24.68 -91.40 -86.31
N ALA A 266 -25.67 -91.15 -87.14
CA ALA A 266 -26.44 -89.89 -87.10
C ALA A 266 -27.19 -89.72 -85.80
N ALA A 267 -27.79 -90.73 -85.21
CA ALA A 267 -28.41 -90.64 -83.87
C ALA A 267 -27.43 -90.38 -82.78
N GLU A 268 -26.19 -90.99 -82.85
CA GLU A 268 -25.15 -90.71 -81.88
C GLU A 268 -24.57 -89.30 -82.02
N VAL A 269 -24.35 -88.79 -83.25
CA VAL A 269 -23.96 -87.41 -83.50
C VAL A 269 -25.00 -86.44 -83.03
N LYS A 270 -26.29 -86.72 -83.21
CA LYS A 270 -27.40 -85.93 -82.69
C LYS A 270 -27.41 -85.90 -81.17
N SER A 271 -27.27 -87.05 -80.53
CA SER A 271 -27.15 -87.14 -79.06
C SER A 271 -25.99 -86.34 -78.53
N LEU A 272 -24.80 -86.49 -79.14
CA LEU A 272 -23.65 -85.70 -78.74
C LEU A 272 -23.81 -84.17 -78.93
N ALA A 273 -24.45 -83.77 -80.01
CA ALA A 273 -24.79 -82.38 -80.28
C ALA A 273 -25.78 -81.81 -79.23
N GLN A 274 -26.77 -82.60 -78.84
CA GLN A 274 -27.72 -82.21 -77.76
C GLN A 274 -27.02 -82.12 -76.38
N GLU A 275 -26.15 -83.09 -76.08
CA GLU A 275 -25.36 -83.10 -74.86
C GLU A 275 -24.40 -81.91 -74.81
N THR A 276 -23.75 -81.60 -75.94
CA THR A 276 -22.87 -80.39 -76.07
C THR A 276 -23.67 -79.10 -75.84
N SER A 277 -24.91 -79.05 -76.44
CA SER A 277 -25.79 -77.87 -76.25
C SER A 277 -26.18 -77.71 -74.79
N LYS A 278 -26.55 -78.79 -74.09
CA LYS A 278 -26.84 -78.76 -72.66
C LYS A 278 -25.64 -78.39 -71.78
N ALA A 279 -24.48 -78.91 -72.12
CA ALA A 279 -23.27 -78.56 -71.43
C ALA A 279 -22.91 -77.07 -71.60
N THR A 280 -23.06 -76.51 -72.82
CA THR A 280 -22.83 -75.10 -73.11
C THR A 280 -23.86 -74.20 -72.42
N GLU A 281 -25.11 -74.58 -72.25
CA GLU A 281 -26.13 -73.88 -71.47
C GLU A 281 -25.71 -73.80 -70.01
N THR A 282 -25.26 -74.89 -69.40
CA THR A 282 -24.74 -74.91 -68.00
C THR A 282 -23.52 -74.02 -67.85
N ILE A 283 -22.59 -74.01 -68.82
CA ILE A 283 -21.45 -73.16 -68.80
C ILE A 283 -21.86 -71.67 -68.93
N THR A 284 -22.83 -71.35 -69.74
CA THR A 284 -23.37 -70.00 -69.90
C THR A 284 -23.95 -69.49 -68.61
N ASP A 285 -24.70 -70.29 -67.88
CA ASP A 285 -25.23 -69.94 -66.56
C ASP A 285 -24.12 -69.69 -65.54
N MET A 286 -23.07 -70.57 -65.53
CA MET A 286 -21.91 -70.36 -64.68
C MET A 286 -21.16 -69.06 -65.01
N LEU A 287 -20.94 -68.76 -66.29
CA LEU A 287 -20.29 -67.54 -66.76
C LEU A 287 -21.08 -66.29 -66.36
N SER A 288 -22.40 -66.33 -66.50
CA SER A 288 -23.27 -65.23 -66.07
C SER A 288 -23.17 -64.97 -64.57
N ARG A 289 -23.07 -65.98 -63.73
CA ARG A 289 -22.85 -65.85 -62.29
C ARG A 289 -21.46 -65.29 -62.02
N ILE A 290 -20.39 -65.75 -62.62
CA ILE A 290 -19.07 -65.24 -62.47
C ILE A 290 -18.99 -63.76 -62.87
N GLN A 291 -19.65 -63.35 -63.94
CA GLN A 291 -19.75 -61.95 -64.36
C GLN A 291 -20.49 -61.10 -63.33
N ALA A 292 -21.63 -61.58 -62.78
CA ALA A 292 -22.38 -60.88 -61.73
C ALA A 292 -21.51 -60.71 -60.45
N ASP A 293 -20.87 -61.81 -60.00
CA ASP A 293 -20.00 -61.80 -58.82
C ASP A 293 -18.78 -60.88 -59.04
N SER A 294 -18.22 -60.86 -60.26
CA SER A 294 -17.11 -59.92 -60.59
C SER A 294 -17.53 -58.46 -60.52
N HIS A 295 -18.74 -58.15 -61.02
CA HIS A 295 -19.26 -56.80 -60.96
C HIS A 295 -19.52 -56.34 -59.53
N GLU A 296 -20.14 -57.25 -58.73
CA GLU A 296 -20.35 -56.98 -57.30
C GLU A 296 -19.01 -56.73 -56.54
N ALA A 297 -18.00 -57.56 -56.83
CA ALA A 297 -16.67 -57.40 -56.24
C ALA A 297 -15.98 -56.07 -56.63
N VAL A 298 -16.12 -55.63 -57.91
CA VAL A 298 -15.61 -54.27 -58.31
C VAL A 298 -16.31 -53.17 -57.56
N THR A 299 -17.67 -53.29 -57.39
CA THR A 299 -18.41 -52.28 -56.59
C THR A 299 -17.98 -52.28 -55.14
N ALA A 300 -17.82 -53.44 -54.52
CA ALA A 300 -17.29 -53.54 -53.16
C ALA A 300 -15.86 -52.96 -53.00
N MET A 301 -14.96 -53.17 -54.00
CA MET A 301 -13.63 -52.55 -54.00
C MET A 301 -13.67 -51.03 -54.12
N ALA A 302 -14.62 -50.47 -54.87
CA ALA A 302 -14.84 -49.01 -54.96
C ALA A 302 -15.28 -48.44 -53.59
N ASP A 303 -16.16 -49.14 -52.89
CA ASP A 303 -16.59 -48.74 -51.54
C ASP A 303 -15.42 -48.79 -50.52
N VAL A 304 -14.61 -49.83 -50.56
CA VAL A 304 -13.38 -49.94 -49.73
C VAL A 304 -12.42 -48.80 -50.06
N SER A 305 -12.21 -48.48 -51.34
CA SER A 305 -11.36 -47.33 -51.72
C SER A 305 -11.83 -46.01 -51.13
N ARG A 306 -13.14 -45.73 -51.19
CA ARG A 306 -13.77 -44.54 -50.61
C ARG A 306 -13.51 -44.47 -49.09
N VAL A 307 -13.65 -45.57 -48.36
CA VAL A 307 -13.40 -45.62 -46.92
C VAL A 307 -11.93 -45.33 -46.60
N ILE A 308 -11.01 -45.86 -47.44
CA ILE A 308 -9.57 -45.59 -47.25
C ILE A 308 -9.25 -44.13 -47.54
N ASP A 309 -9.87 -43.51 -48.54
CA ASP A 309 -9.70 -42.08 -48.81
C ASP A 309 -10.21 -41.22 -47.63
N GLU A 310 -11.32 -41.56 -46.99
CA GLU A 310 -11.82 -40.92 -45.77
C GLU A 310 -10.82 -41.08 -44.59
N ILE A 311 -10.19 -42.24 -44.47
CA ILE A 311 -9.10 -42.48 -43.50
C ILE A 311 -7.88 -41.55 -43.78
N CYS A 312 -7.47 -41.42 -45.03
CA CYS A 312 -6.39 -40.52 -45.42
C CYS A 312 -6.67 -39.06 -45.06
N GLU A 313 -7.89 -38.59 -45.34
CA GLU A 313 -8.32 -37.21 -44.96
C GLU A 313 -8.32 -37.02 -43.43
N SER A 314 -8.81 -38.02 -42.68
CA SER A 314 -8.77 -38.00 -41.22
C SER A 314 -7.33 -37.95 -40.68
N GLN A 315 -6.39 -38.68 -41.30
CA GLN A 315 -4.97 -38.66 -40.91
C GLN A 315 -4.32 -37.27 -41.16
N LEU A 316 -4.69 -36.55 -42.22
CA LEU A 316 -4.24 -35.18 -42.47
C LEU A 316 -4.76 -34.21 -41.39
N THR A 317 -6.01 -34.36 -41.00
CA THR A 317 -6.61 -33.57 -39.93
C THR A 317 -5.90 -33.81 -38.59
N ILE A 318 -5.64 -35.07 -38.25
CA ILE A 318 -4.87 -35.42 -37.02
C ILE A 318 -3.45 -34.84 -37.07
N SER A 319 -2.77 -34.90 -38.25
CA SER A 319 -1.44 -34.34 -38.41
C SER A 319 -1.41 -32.84 -38.13
N SER A 320 -2.38 -32.10 -38.65
CA SER A 320 -2.51 -30.67 -38.39
C SER A 320 -2.79 -30.36 -36.90
N ALA A 321 -3.64 -31.17 -36.26
CA ALA A 321 -3.89 -31.03 -34.82
C ALA A 321 -2.65 -31.30 -33.97
N VAL A 322 -1.80 -32.28 -34.36
CA VAL A 322 -0.52 -32.62 -33.73
C VAL A 322 0.46 -31.45 -33.84
N GLU A 323 0.56 -30.81 -35.01
CA GLU A 323 1.42 -29.64 -35.20
C GLU A 323 0.97 -28.49 -34.29
N GLN A 324 -0.33 -28.24 -34.20
CA GLN A 324 -0.92 -27.22 -33.33
C GLN A 324 -0.65 -27.54 -31.84
N GLN A 325 -0.85 -28.79 -31.43
CA GLN A 325 -0.56 -29.23 -30.07
C GLN A 325 0.92 -29.07 -29.70
N THR A 326 1.85 -29.33 -30.66
CA THR A 326 3.28 -29.12 -30.47
C THR A 326 3.60 -27.68 -30.17
N THR A 327 2.98 -26.73 -30.90
CA THR A 327 3.15 -25.29 -30.69
C THR A 327 2.63 -24.89 -29.31
N VAL A 328 1.40 -25.29 -28.94
CA VAL A 328 0.80 -24.97 -27.64
C VAL A 328 1.62 -25.53 -26.48
N THR A 329 2.15 -26.77 -26.64
CA THR A 329 2.98 -27.39 -25.61
C THR A 329 4.30 -26.65 -25.42
N HIS A 330 4.87 -26.13 -26.50
CA HIS A 330 6.07 -25.28 -26.43
C HIS A 330 5.79 -23.95 -25.71
N GLU A 331 4.69 -23.26 -26.04
CA GLU A 331 4.26 -22.03 -25.37
C GLU A 331 3.98 -22.27 -23.87
N LEU A 332 3.39 -23.42 -23.53
CA LEU A 332 3.11 -23.80 -22.15
C LEU A 332 4.44 -23.97 -21.36
N SER A 333 5.44 -24.61 -21.98
CA SER A 333 6.77 -24.75 -21.36
C SER A 333 7.45 -23.40 -21.10
N GLN A 334 7.38 -22.47 -22.07
CA GLN A 334 7.92 -21.12 -21.90
C GLN A 334 7.18 -20.33 -20.82
N THR A 335 5.86 -20.44 -20.79
CA THR A 335 5.03 -19.78 -19.78
C THR A 335 5.34 -20.34 -18.38
N ALA A 336 5.48 -21.64 -18.24
CA ALA A 336 5.86 -22.28 -16.99
C ALA A 336 7.22 -21.77 -16.49
N GLN A 337 8.21 -21.67 -17.37
CA GLN A 337 9.52 -21.12 -17.01
C GLN A 337 9.39 -19.65 -16.55
N GLY A 338 8.66 -18.81 -17.29
CA GLY A 338 8.47 -17.40 -16.92
C GLY A 338 7.80 -17.24 -15.56
N VAL A 339 6.77 -18.05 -15.25
CA VAL A 339 6.10 -18.02 -13.93
C VAL A 339 7.04 -18.49 -12.81
N SER A 340 7.93 -19.45 -13.08
CA SER A 340 8.94 -19.89 -12.12
C SER A 340 9.93 -18.78 -11.78
N ASP A 341 10.44 -18.09 -12.80
CA ASP A 341 11.37 -16.97 -12.65
C ASP A 341 10.73 -15.81 -11.86
N GLU A 342 9.45 -15.54 -12.12
CA GLU A 342 8.68 -14.52 -11.43
C GLU A 342 8.42 -14.87 -9.95
N ALA A 343 8.14 -16.12 -9.66
CA ALA A 343 8.00 -16.62 -8.28
C ALA A 343 9.31 -16.47 -7.48
N GLU A 344 10.45 -16.74 -8.11
CA GLU A 344 11.77 -16.54 -7.50
C GLU A 344 12.08 -15.05 -7.26
N ALA A 345 11.76 -14.18 -8.22
CA ALA A 345 11.88 -12.73 -8.08
C ALA A 345 11.01 -12.19 -6.93
N ILE A 346 9.77 -12.68 -6.80
CA ILE A 346 8.88 -12.34 -5.67
C ILE A 346 9.52 -12.77 -4.34
N ALA A 347 10.06 -13.97 -4.24
CA ALA A 347 10.72 -14.45 -3.03
C ALA A 347 11.92 -13.57 -2.65
N GLY A 348 12.73 -13.14 -3.62
CA GLY A 348 13.83 -12.19 -3.42
C GLY A 348 13.37 -10.80 -2.97
N ALA A 349 12.31 -10.27 -3.57
CA ALA A 349 11.72 -8.98 -3.17
C ALA A 349 11.17 -9.03 -1.73
N ILE A 350 10.53 -10.12 -1.35
CA ILE A 350 9.98 -10.33 -0.01
C ILE A 350 11.08 -10.38 1.05
N ALA A 351 12.23 -10.97 0.77
CA ALA A 351 13.37 -10.95 1.68
C ALA A 351 13.79 -9.50 2.01
N THR A 352 13.79 -8.62 1.01
CA THR A 352 14.08 -7.18 1.21
C THR A 352 13.00 -6.49 2.07
N VAL A 353 11.71 -6.84 1.89
CA VAL A 353 10.62 -6.30 2.70
C VAL A 353 10.75 -6.71 4.16
N VAL A 354 11.14 -7.97 4.45
CA VAL A 354 11.38 -8.46 5.82
C VAL A 354 12.55 -7.72 6.46
N ASP A 355 13.64 -7.52 5.72
CA ASP A 355 14.79 -6.76 6.23
C ASP A 355 14.39 -5.31 6.57
N LEU A 356 13.66 -4.65 5.69
CA LEU A 356 13.16 -3.28 5.93
C LEU A 356 12.21 -3.20 7.13
N ALA A 357 11.34 -4.18 7.31
CA ALA A 357 10.46 -4.27 8.48
C ALA A 357 11.28 -4.43 9.77
N THR A 358 12.35 -5.23 9.75
CA THR A 358 13.26 -5.42 10.88
C THR A 358 13.99 -4.12 11.22
N VAL A 359 14.51 -3.40 10.21
CA VAL A 359 15.15 -2.09 10.38
C VAL A 359 14.18 -1.07 10.99
N ASN A 360 12.93 -1.04 10.52
CA ASN A 360 11.89 -0.15 11.06
C ASN A 360 11.57 -0.48 12.52
N ALA A 361 11.45 -1.75 12.88
CA ALA A 361 11.22 -2.17 14.25
C ALA A 361 12.38 -1.77 15.18
N ASP A 362 13.63 -1.94 14.74
CA ASP A 362 14.82 -1.54 15.49
C ASP A 362 14.91 -0.01 15.65
N ALA A 363 14.61 0.74 14.58
CA ALA A 363 14.56 2.21 14.64
C ALA A 363 13.48 2.70 15.61
N ALA A 364 12.29 2.07 15.61
CA ALA A 364 11.22 2.37 16.55
C ALA A 364 11.63 2.06 18.01
N ALA A 365 12.28 0.93 18.24
CA ALA A 365 12.79 0.56 19.56
C ALA A 365 13.83 1.56 20.08
N ARG A 366 14.77 1.99 19.25
CA ARG A 366 15.74 3.05 19.60
C ARG A 366 15.06 4.38 19.86
N SER A 367 14.06 4.75 19.07
CA SER A 367 13.27 5.96 19.29
C SER A 367 12.54 5.90 20.63
N ALA A 368 11.96 4.75 21.01
CA ALA A 368 11.30 4.57 22.30
C ALA A 368 12.25 4.77 23.48
N VAL A 369 13.50 4.33 23.40
CA VAL A 369 14.52 4.59 24.42
C VAL A 369 14.81 6.09 24.53
N ALA A 370 15.01 6.79 23.41
CA ALA A 370 15.26 8.23 23.39
C ALA A 370 14.07 9.03 23.98
N VAL A 371 12.84 8.61 23.62
CA VAL A 371 11.59 9.18 24.16
C VAL A 371 11.51 8.98 25.68
N GLY A 372 11.82 7.78 26.18
CA GLY A 372 11.87 7.50 27.61
C GLY A 372 12.83 8.42 28.37
N GLU A 373 13.99 8.70 27.76
CA GLU A 373 14.96 9.62 28.35
C GLU A 373 14.48 11.09 28.30
N LEU A 374 13.86 11.53 27.21
CA LEU A 374 13.23 12.85 27.11
C LEU A 374 12.12 13.03 28.14
N THR A 375 11.27 12.05 28.34
CA THR A 375 10.20 12.08 29.36
C THR A 375 10.79 12.12 30.76
N ARG A 376 11.86 11.37 31.03
CA ARG A 376 12.58 11.40 32.30
C ARG A 376 13.19 12.78 32.57
N MET A 377 13.80 13.39 31.55
CA MET A 377 14.36 14.75 31.64
C MET A 377 13.24 15.79 31.87
N GLY A 378 12.15 15.71 31.15
CA GLY A 378 10.98 16.59 31.32
C GLY A 378 10.41 16.52 32.73
N THR A 379 10.24 15.30 33.27
CA THR A 379 9.78 15.09 34.67
C THR A 379 10.77 15.60 35.71
N ALA A 380 12.06 15.46 35.49
CA ALA A 380 13.09 16.01 36.36
C ALA A 380 13.04 17.55 36.35
N MET A 381 13.00 18.17 35.19
CA MET A 381 12.87 19.63 35.06
C MET A 381 11.56 20.14 35.68
N SER A 382 10.44 19.46 35.48
CA SER A 382 9.15 19.78 36.10
C SER A 382 9.24 19.73 37.62
N ARG A 383 9.95 18.78 38.20
CA ARG A 383 10.18 18.67 39.64
C ARG A 383 11.04 19.83 40.16
N GLU A 384 12.09 20.18 39.47
CA GLU A 384 12.96 21.30 39.87
C GLU A 384 12.23 22.64 39.81
N THR A 385 11.34 22.81 38.81
CA THR A 385 10.54 24.04 38.64
C THR A 385 9.30 24.11 39.52
N SER A 386 8.76 22.95 39.97
CA SER A 386 7.54 22.89 40.81
C SER A 386 7.70 23.56 42.18
N GLY A 387 8.92 23.72 42.67
CA GLY A 387 9.23 24.47 43.90
C GLY A 387 9.25 25.99 43.70
N LEU A 388 9.09 26.48 42.48
CA LEU A 388 9.14 27.90 42.15
C LEU A 388 7.73 28.42 41.93
N THR A 389 7.30 29.35 42.82
CA THR A 389 6.05 30.08 42.60
C THR A 389 6.35 31.27 41.69
N LEU A 390 6.17 31.06 40.38
CA LEU A 390 6.35 32.09 39.36
C LEU A 390 5.02 32.83 39.18
N THR A 391 5.12 34.12 38.85
CA THR A 391 3.93 34.83 38.37
C THR A 391 3.52 34.17 37.05
N THR A 392 2.56 33.32 37.11
CA THR A 392 1.96 32.80 35.88
C THR A 392 1.28 33.96 35.17
N VAL A 393 1.78 34.34 34.00
CA VAL A 393 0.90 34.95 33.03
C VAL A 393 -0.18 33.88 32.82
N GLU A 394 -1.39 34.12 33.30
CA GLU A 394 -2.55 33.30 32.98
C GLU A 394 -2.81 33.47 31.48
N GLU A 395 -2.01 32.80 30.64
CA GLU A 395 -2.45 32.42 29.33
C GLU A 395 -3.41 31.26 29.54
N THR A 396 -4.58 31.57 30.06
CA THR A 396 -5.70 30.66 30.08
C THR A 396 -6.07 30.43 28.64
N GLY A 397 -5.79 29.22 28.15
CA GLY A 397 -6.24 28.81 26.84
C GLY A 397 -7.76 29.03 26.73
N TYR A 398 -8.21 29.51 25.60
CA TYR A 398 -9.60 29.79 25.32
C TYR A 398 -9.99 29.22 23.97
N PHE A 399 -11.30 29.26 23.70
CA PHE A 399 -11.87 28.91 22.40
C PHE A 399 -12.88 29.97 22.00
N ASP A 400 -13.08 30.13 20.69
CA ASP A 400 -14.08 31.02 20.12
C ASP A 400 -14.89 30.27 19.06
N ILE A 401 -16.19 30.04 19.36
CA ILE A 401 -17.09 29.28 18.49
C ILE A 401 -18.08 30.26 17.86
N SER A 402 -18.14 30.27 16.54
CA SER A 402 -19.05 31.08 15.76
C SER A 402 -19.81 30.23 14.73
N TRP A 403 -21.08 30.59 14.54
CA TRP A 403 -21.99 29.88 13.65
C TRP A 403 -22.40 30.73 12.45
N ASP A 404 -22.00 30.33 11.24
CA ASP A 404 -22.52 30.90 9.99
C ASP A 404 -23.77 30.11 9.54
N ARG A 405 -24.94 30.63 9.89
CA ARG A 405 -26.24 30.00 9.56
C ARG A 405 -26.53 29.99 8.06
N ALA A 406 -25.96 30.92 7.30
CA ALA A 406 -26.20 31.02 5.86
C ALA A 406 -25.46 29.89 5.11
N GLN A 407 -24.24 29.58 5.54
CA GLN A 407 -23.42 28.53 4.98
C GLN A 407 -23.56 27.18 5.69
N ASN A 408 -24.38 27.09 6.72
CA ASN A 408 -24.47 25.91 7.60
C ASN A 408 -23.11 25.45 8.11
N ARG A 409 -22.28 26.41 8.56
CA ARG A 409 -20.89 26.19 8.95
C ARG A 409 -20.62 26.63 10.37
N LEU A 410 -20.05 25.75 11.15
CA LEU A 410 -19.50 26.07 12.47
C LEU A 410 -18.00 26.44 12.28
N SER A 411 -17.55 27.46 13.00
CA SER A 411 -16.13 27.84 13.06
C SER A 411 -15.69 27.85 14.51
N ASP A 412 -14.53 27.30 14.80
CA ASP A 412 -13.92 27.23 16.13
C ASP A 412 -12.45 27.66 16.02
N VAL A 413 -12.02 28.50 16.94
CA VAL A 413 -10.63 28.92 17.08
C VAL A 413 -10.15 28.51 18.46
N CYS A 414 -9.20 27.60 18.52
CA CYS A 414 -8.63 27.09 19.75
C CYS A 414 -7.27 27.79 20.02
N VAL A 415 -7.09 28.29 21.24
CA VAL A 415 -5.89 29.05 21.62
C VAL A 415 -5.33 28.56 22.94
N GLY A 416 -4.00 28.46 23.04
CA GLY A 416 -3.25 28.22 24.27
C GLY A 416 -3.45 26.82 24.87
N MET A 417 -2.86 26.60 26.05
CA MET A 417 -3.02 25.36 26.82
C MET A 417 -4.36 25.37 27.57
N TRP A 418 -5.12 24.30 27.41
CA TRP A 418 -6.46 24.24 28.04
C TRP A 418 -6.40 23.62 29.42
N SER A 419 -7.11 24.27 30.35
CA SER A 419 -7.40 23.73 31.67
C SER A 419 -8.61 22.79 31.63
N LYS A 420 -8.84 22.06 32.74
CA LYS A 420 -10.07 21.27 32.90
C LYS A 420 -11.32 22.13 32.79
N ALA A 421 -11.30 23.33 33.37
CA ALA A 421 -12.43 24.27 33.30
C ALA A 421 -12.73 24.70 31.86
N THR A 422 -11.67 24.98 31.06
CA THR A 422 -11.78 25.30 29.64
C THR A 422 -12.41 24.14 28.87
N CYS A 423 -11.97 22.88 29.15
CA CYS A 423 -12.55 21.68 28.54
C CYS A 423 -14.06 21.53 28.88
N ASP A 424 -14.42 21.68 30.14
CA ASP A 424 -15.82 21.55 30.60
C ASP A 424 -16.71 22.61 29.93
N ASP A 425 -16.24 23.85 29.79
CA ASP A 425 -16.91 24.92 29.07
C ASP A 425 -16.99 24.64 27.56
N TYR A 426 -15.92 24.14 26.94
CA TYR A 426 -15.91 23.79 25.53
C TYR A 426 -16.96 22.73 25.21
N VAL A 427 -17.00 21.64 25.98
CA VAL A 427 -18.01 20.58 25.82
C VAL A 427 -19.41 21.17 25.89
N ARG A 428 -19.69 22.04 26.90
CA ARG A 428 -21.00 22.64 27.10
C ARG A 428 -21.41 23.50 25.91
N VAL A 429 -20.52 24.37 25.42
CA VAL A 429 -20.81 25.32 24.34
C VAL A 429 -20.92 24.60 23.00
N LEU A 430 -19.99 23.70 22.70
CA LEU A 430 -19.95 23.00 21.43
C LEU A 430 -21.09 21.99 21.28
N SER A 431 -21.43 21.24 22.34
CA SER A 431 -22.62 20.38 22.33
C SER A 431 -23.93 21.14 22.15
N ALA A 432 -24.01 22.38 22.66
CA ALA A 432 -25.17 23.24 22.41
C ALA A 432 -25.21 23.67 20.92
N ALA A 433 -24.09 24.08 20.37
CA ALA A 433 -23.98 24.44 18.95
C ALA A 433 -24.36 23.26 18.02
N TYR A 434 -23.94 22.04 18.33
CA TYR A 434 -24.27 20.83 17.53
C TYR A 434 -25.79 20.56 17.47
N ARG A 435 -26.55 20.91 18.52
CA ARG A 435 -28.03 20.73 18.54
C ARG A 435 -28.76 21.74 17.68
N GLU A 436 -28.15 22.89 17.42
CA GLU A 436 -28.73 23.95 16.58
C GLU A 436 -28.43 23.75 15.09
N ASN A 437 -27.47 22.86 14.75
CA ASN A 437 -27.03 22.63 13.42
C ASN A 437 -28.06 21.84 12.59
N ARG A 438 -28.18 22.16 11.31
CA ARG A 438 -28.95 21.34 10.37
C ARG A 438 -28.06 20.21 9.88
N PRO A 439 -28.56 18.97 9.67
CA PRO A 439 -27.78 17.89 9.05
C PRO A 439 -27.13 18.36 7.75
N GLY A 440 -25.92 17.93 7.49
CA GLY A 440 -25.14 18.39 6.33
C GLY A 440 -24.33 19.66 6.60
N TRP A 441 -24.02 19.97 7.85
CA TRP A 441 -23.18 21.10 8.24
C TRP A 441 -21.69 20.80 8.07
N THR A 442 -20.90 21.87 7.94
CA THR A 442 -19.44 21.81 7.83
C THR A 442 -18.78 22.46 9.04
N PHE A 443 -17.53 22.05 9.34
CA PHE A 443 -16.80 22.54 10.50
C PHE A 443 -15.43 23.07 10.10
N LEU A 444 -15.11 24.29 10.52
CA LEU A 444 -13.79 24.90 10.39
C LEU A 444 -13.17 24.99 11.77
N VAL A 445 -12.03 24.38 12.01
CA VAL A 445 -11.33 24.50 13.29
C VAL A 445 -9.91 25.01 13.05
N ASP A 446 -9.55 26.05 13.78
CA ASP A 446 -8.24 26.69 13.72
C ASP A 446 -7.44 26.35 14.99
N PHE A 447 -6.44 25.51 14.83
CA PHE A 447 -5.48 25.13 15.87
C PHE A 447 -4.13 25.85 15.74
N SER A 448 -4.02 26.92 14.94
CA SER A 448 -2.75 27.59 14.68
C SER A 448 -2.08 28.13 15.95
N ALA A 449 -2.86 28.54 16.93
CA ALA A 449 -2.41 29.02 18.23
C ALA A 449 -2.66 28.02 19.38
N HIS A 450 -3.03 26.77 19.05
CA HIS A 450 -3.29 25.71 20.02
C HIS A 450 -2.08 24.75 20.02
N PRO A 451 -1.27 24.72 21.07
CA PRO A 451 -0.16 23.78 21.14
C PRO A 451 -0.64 22.35 21.35
N ALA A 452 0.25 21.39 21.22
CA ALA A 452 -0.07 20.01 21.55
C ALA A 452 -0.56 19.89 23.00
N GLN A 453 -1.61 19.14 23.22
CA GLN A 453 -2.37 19.12 24.48
C GLN A 453 -2.16 17.83 25.27
N ALA A 454 -2.30 17.92 26.58
CA ALA A 454 -2.29 16.77 27.48
C ALA A 454 -3.47 15.81 27.20
N GLU A 455 -3.35 14.56 27.62
CA GLU A 455 -4.31 13.48 27.36
C GLU A 455 -5.76 13.84 27.72
N GLN A 456 -5.97 14.59 28.80
CA GLN A 456 -7.31 15.01 29.21
C GLN A 456 -8.00 15.89 28.16
N VAL A 457 -7.26 16.85 27.56
CA VAL A 457 -7.76 17.73 26.50
C VAL A 457 -7.99 16.95 25.22
N GLN A 458 -7.07 16.01 24.90
CA GLN A 458 -7.22 15.12 23.75
C GLN A 458 -8.49 14.27 23.83
N ARG A 459 -8.81 13.71 25.01
CA ARG A 459 -10.08 12.99 25.25
C ARG A 459 -11.30 13.87 25.05
N THR A 460 -11.21 15.16 25.40
CA THR A 460 -12.27 16.12 25.15
C THR A 460 -12.49 16.33 23.65
N HIS A 461 -11.43 16.55 22.90
CA HIS A 461 -11.52 16.67 21.44
C HIS A 461 -12.05 15.37 20.79
N GLU A 462 -11.58 14.19 21.22
CA GLU A 462 -12.08 12.89 20.76
C GLU A 462 -13.60 12.75 20.99
N ALA A 463 -14.08 13.08 22.18
CA ALA A 463 -15.50 13.02 22.49
C ALA A 463 -16.33 13.96 21.62
N MET A 464 -15.84 15.19 21.41
CA MET A 464 -16.52 16.19 20.57
C MET A 464 -16.50 15.81 19.08
N MET A 465 -15.43 15.24 18.58
CA MET A 465 -15.38 14.68 17.21
C MET A 465 -16.42 13.57 17.03
N ALA A 466 -16.51 12.64 17.97
CA ALA A 466 -17.50 11.56 17.92
C ALA A 466 -18.95 12.10 18.02
N GLU A 467 -19.19 13.14 18.80
CA GLU A 467 -20.49 13.80 18.90
C GLU A 467 -20.86 14.56 17.62
N ALA A 468 -19.90 15.23 16.98
CA ALA A 468 -20.11 15.93 15.71
C ALA A 468 -20.56 14.99 14.59
N VAL A 469 -19.92 13.83 14.47
CA VAL A 469 -20.31 12.78 13.50
C VAL A 469 -21.76 12.33 13.74
N LYS A 470 -22.14 12.10 15.00
CA LYS A 470 -23.52 11.70 15.35
C LYS A 470 -24.54 12.78 15.03
N ASN A 471 -24.15 14.06 15.06
CA ASN A 471 -25.01 15.20 14.78
C ASN A 471 -25.01 15.62 13.30
N GLY A 472 -24.53 14.75 12.39
CA GLY A 472 -24.65 14.93 10.94
C GLY A 472 -23.63 15.88 10.32
N LEU A 473 -22.41 15.94 10.88
CA LEU A 473 -21.27 16.60 10.26
C LEU A 473 -20.97 15.96 8.90
N THR A 474 -20.87 16.78 7.84
CA THR A 474 -20.50 16.31 6.50
C THR A 474 -19.00 16.33 6.30
N TRP A 475 -18.35 17.44 6.63
CA TRP A 475 -16.90 17.59 6.47
C TRP A 475 -16.33 18.61 7.45
N CYS A 476 -15.06 18.40 7.80
CA CYS A 476 -14.29 19.34 8.62
C CYS A 476 -12.99 19.74 7.91
N ALA A 477 -12.53 20.96 8.15
CA ALA A 477 -11.20 21.42 7.79
C ALA A 477 -10.47 21.88 9.06
N PHE A 478 -9.29 21.26 9.33
CA PHE A 478 -8.41 21.64 10.43
C PHE A 478 -7.23 22.46 9.91
N ILE A 479 -7.07 23.65 10.46
CA ILE A 479 -5.87 24.48 10.26
C ILE A 479 -4.91 24.13 11.38
N ALA A 480 -3.81 23.44 11.06
CA ALA A 480 -2.81 23.00 12.02
C ALA A 480 -1.42 23.29 11.48
N SER A 481 -0.82 24.38 11.95
CA SER A 481 0.56 24.78 11.58
C SER A 481 1.64 24.02 12.37
N ASN A 482 1.30 23.49 13.54
CA ASN A 482 2.20 22.70 14.37
C ASN A 482 2.09 21.20 14.01
N PRO A 483 3.20 20.54 13.60
CA PRO A 483 3.18 19.12 13.24
C PRO A 483 2.69 18.19 14.36
N LEU A 484 3.02 18.48 15.63
CA LEU A 484 2.56 17.67 16.76
C LEU A 484 1.05 17.74 16.94
N VAL A 485 0.46 18.93 16.79
CA VAL A 485 -1.01 19.10 16.81
C VAL A 485 -1.65 18.35 15.66
N ALA A 486 -1.09 18.46 14.46
CA ALA A 486 -1.59 17.73 13.30
C ALA A 486 -1.60 16.21 13.55
N ILE A 487 -0.52 15.65 14.10
CA ILE A 487 -0.41 14.22 14.43
C ILE A 487 -1.45 13.82 15.49
N GLN A 488 -1.59 14.61 16.58
CA GLN A 488 -2.59 14.35 17.61
C GLN A 488 -4.01 14.32 17.02
N MET A 489 -4.36 15.33 16.24
CA MET A 489 -5.69 15.43 15.64
C MET A 489 -5.94 14.34 14.59
N GLN A 490 -4.93 13.95 13.79
CA GLN A 490 -5.02 12.83 12.85
C GLN A 490 -5.34 11.51 13.56
N ARG A 491 -4.68 11.25 14.68
CA ARG A 491 -4.94 10.05 15.48
C ARG A 491 -6.37 10.05 16.05
N LEU A 492 -6.83 11.17 16.58
CA LEU A 492 -8.18 11.30 17.15
C LEU A 492 -9.28 11.20 16.08
N SER A 493 -9.07 11.83 14.94
CA SER A 493 -10.03 11.78 13.82
C SER A 493 -10.13 10.37 13.22
N ALA A 494 -9.01 9.67 13.06
CA ALA A 494 -9.00 8.30 12.57
C ALA A 494 -9.76 7.35 13.52
N LYS A 495 -9.59 7.52 14.83
CA LYS A 495 -10.26 6.71 15.86
C LYS A 495 -11.77 6.91 15.89
N THR A 496 -12.23 8.13 15.62
CA THR A 496 -13.65 8.52 15.69
C THR A 496 -14.38 8.41 14.34
N GLY A 497 -13.65 8.15 13.25
CA GLY A 497 -14.21 8.23 11.89
C GLY A 497 -14.61 9.65 11.48
N PHE A 498 -13.98 10.68 12.08
CA PHE A 498 -14.29 12.08 11.86
C PHE A 498 -13.82 12.51 10.45
N PRO A 499 -14.73 13.01 9.59
CA PRO A 499 -14.39 13.38 8.22
C PRO A 499 -13.64 14.71 8.20
N VAL A 500 -12.33 14.70 7.95
CA VAL A 500 -11.48 15.89 8.04
C VAL A 500 -10.41 15.98 6.97
N THR A 501 -10.13 17.21 6.53
CA THR A 501 -8.95 17.58 5.74
C THR A 501 -8.06 18.51 6.56
N TYR A 502 -6.75 18.24 6.55
CA TYR A 502 -5.74 19.08 7.20
C TYR A 502 -5.16 20.06 6.19
N VAL A 503 -5.13 21.33 6.55
CA VAL A 503 -4.67 22.43 5.70
C VAL A 503 -3.75 23.38 6.48
N ALA A 504 -2.97 24.17 5.77
CA ALA A 504 -2.06 25.14 6.40
C ALA A 504 -2.71 26.51 6.61
N THR A 505 -3.70 26.88 5.82
CA THR A 505 -4.28 28.22 5.81
C THR A 505 -5.81 28.21 5.89
N ARG A 506 -6.37 29.34 6.37
CA ARG A 506 -7.82 29.54 6.41
C ARG A 506 -8.46 29.56 5.01
N GLU A 507 -7.72 30.06 4.01
CA GLU A 507 -8.19 30.12 2.62
C GLU A 507 -8.34 28.72 2.04
N GLU A 508 -7.34 27.86 2.25
CA GLU A 508 -7.40 26.45 1.86
C GLU A 508 -8.55 25.72 2.56
N ALA A 509 -8.74 25.97 3.87
CA ALA A 509 -9.83 25.39 4.64
C ALA A 509 -11.21 25.74 4.04
N LEU A 510 -11.43 27.03 3.73
CA LEU A 510 -12.68 27.49 3.12
C LEU A 510 -12.88 26.92 1.72
N ALA A 511 -11.82 26.75 0.93
CA ALA A 511 -11.89 26.13 -0.40
C ALA A 511 -12.27 24.64 -0.31
N VAL A 512 -11.76 23.91 0.67
CA VAL A 512 -12.14 22.52 0.94
C VAL A 512 -13.61 22.43 1.33
N LEU A 513 -14.05 23.25 2.29
CA LEU A 513 -15.41 23.21 2.80
C LEU A 513 -16.47 23.68 1.79
N ALA A 514 -16.09 24.44 0.77
CA ALA A 514 -16.98 24.85 -0.32
C ALA A 514 -17.32 23.70 -1.30
N GLN A 515 -16.62 22.56 -1.21
CA GLN A 515 -16.84 21.37 -2.05
C GLN A 515 -17.81 20.38 -1.38
N HIS A 516 -18.11 20.60 -0.10
CA HIS A 516 -18.96 19.75 0.74
C HIS A 516 -20.15 20.52 1.29
#